data_abd61014c313ce5792e2730d7bb53eba
#
_entry.id   abd61014c313ce5792e2730d7bb53eba
#
_cell.length_a   1.000
_cell.length_b   1.000
_cell.length_c   1.000
_cell.angle_alpha   90.00
_cell.angle_beta   90.00
_cell.angle_gamma   90.00
#
_symmetry.space_group_name_H-M   'P 1'
#
loop_
_entity.id
_entity.type
_entity.pdbx_description
1 polymer ?
#
loop_
_entity_poly.entity_id
_entity_poly.type
_entity_poly.pdbx_seq_one_letter_code
_entity_poly.pdbx_strand_id
1 'polypeptide(L)'
;MAAWGVMAFLALVFVIFAQPMYRQGEPTVAGKRAEDFAIDIGGKPGRLSDLRGKVVVLNFWASWCAPCVEEAPALNHLQKYLESRNALILGVSWDEDPDAYEKFLKDQGVNFPTFRDPSRKIGLDYGTPVIPDTYIIDRNGKILRKFYSAQQWDSPEMLAYFDSILGQS
;
A
#
# COMPACT_ATOMS: atom_id res chain seq x y z
N MET A 1 15.71 -49.62 -4.39
CA MET A 1 16.18 -48.61 -3.40
C MET A 1 16.16 -47.18 -3.95
N ALA A 2 16.42 -46.94 -5.25
CA ALA A 2 16.43 -45.60 -5.84
C ALA A 2 15.05 -44.88 -5.83
N ALA A 3 13.95 -45.60 -6.04
CA ALA A 3 12.61 -45.00 -6.09
C ALA A 3 12.17 -44.36 -4.75
N TRP A 4 12.56 -44.95 -3.62
CA TRP A 4 12.24 -44.42 -2.29
C TRP A 4 12.97 -43.10 -1.99
N GLY A 5 14.22 -42.96 -2.46
CA GLY A 5 15.00 -41.73 -2.30
C GLY A 5 14.40 -40.57 -3.11
N VAL A 6 13.95 -40.84 -4.32
CA VAL A 6 13.29 -39.82 -5.17
C VAL A 6 11.96 -39.37 -4.56
N MET A 7 11.14 -40.30 -4.07
CA MET A 7 9.87 -39.95 -3.42
C MET A 7 10.07 -39.13 -2.13
N ALA A 8 11.05 -39.49 -1.30
CA ALA A 8 11.39 -38.76 -0.09
C ALA A 8 11.90 -37.34 -0.42
N PHE A 9 12.72 -37.20 -1.46
CA PHE A 9 13.19 -35.89 -1.92
C PHE A 9 12.05 -35.00 -2.44
N LEU A 10 11.16 -35.57 -3.27
CA LEU A 10 9.99 -34.81 -3.78
C LEU A 10 9.03 -34.42 -2.65
N ALA A 11 8.82 -35.27 -1.66
CA ALA A 11 8.01 -34.97 -0.49
C ALA A 11 8.67 -33.84 0.34
N LEU A 12 9.98 -33.86 0.52
CA LEU A 12 10.72 -32.82 1.23
C LEU A 12 10.62 -31.47 0.49
N VAL A 13 10.80 -31.48 -0.83
CA VAL A 13 10.66 -30.29 -1.68
C VAL A 13 9.23 -29.75 -1.59
N PHE A 14 8.23 -30.63 -1.69
CA PHE A 14 6.83 -30.22 -1.54
C PHE A 14 6.53 -29.61 -0.16
N VAL A 15 7.05 -30.20 0.92
CA VAL A 15 6.90 -29.67 2.28
C VAL A 15 7.57 -28.31 2.40
N ILE A 16 8.77 -28.13 1.85
CA ILE A 16 9.48 -26.84 1.85
C ILE A 16 8.65 -25.78 1.10
N PHE A 17 8.13 -26.09 -0.09
CA PHE A 17 7.33 -25.15 -0.88
C PHE A 17 5.91 -24.93 -0.35
N ALA A 18 5.38 -25.88 0.40
CA ALA A 18 4.07 -25.75 1.07
C ALA A 18 4.15 -24.95 2.38
N GLN A 19 5.36 -24.67 2.91
CA GLN A 19 5.50 -23.86 4.13
C GLN A 19 5.04 -22.43 3.87
N PRO A 20 4.27 -21.83 4.81
CA PRO A 20 3.82 -20.42 4.68
C PRO A 20 4.96 -19.43 4.49
N MET A 21 6.16 -19.74 4.98
CA MET A 21 7.36 -18.93 4.82
C MET A 21 7.86 -18.84 3.36
N TYR A 22 7.48 -19.79 2.49
CA TYR A 22 7.89 -19.80 1.09
C TYR A 22 6.87 -19.12 0.16
N ARG A 23 5.73 -18.68 0.68
CA ARG A 23 4.84 -17.76 -0.04
C ARG A 23 5.51 -16.38 -0.08
N GLN A 24 6.27 -16.17 -1.15
CA GLN A 24 6.92 -14.90 -1.41
C GLN A 24 5.89 -13.77 -1.31
N GLY A 25 6.12 -12.85 -0.37
CA GLY A 25 5.52 -11.54 -0.38
C GLY A 25 4.39 -11.23 0.59
N GLU A 26 4.02 -12.10 1.54
CA GLU A 26 3.25 -11.60 2.68
C GLU A 26 4.21 -11.03 3.72
N PRO A 27 4.29 -9.71 3.85
CA PRO A 27 5.20 -9.12 4.80
C PRO A 27 4.76 -9.44 6.21
N THR A 28 5.74 -9.61 7.09
CA THR A 28 5.61 -9.74 8.56
C THR A 28 4.86 -8.57 9.22
N VAL A 29 4.20 -7.71 8.46
CA VAL A 29 3.46 -6.52 8.93
C VAL A 29 1.94 -6.72 8.97
N ALA A 30 1.38 -7.73 8.28
CA ALA A 30 -0.06 -8.01 8.32
C ALA A 30 -0.50 -8.33 9.77
N GLY A 31 -1.63 -7.74 10.19
CA GLY A 31 -2.16 -7.85 11.54
C GLY A 31 -1.53 -6.92 12.59
N LYS A 32 -0.38 -6.27 12.27
CA LYS A 32 0.20 -5.26 13.16
C LYS A 32 -0.61 -3.98 13.13
N ARG A 33 -0.58 -3.23 14.22
CA ARG A 33 -1.14 -1.88 14.25
C ARG A 33 -0.30 -0.95 13.40
N ALA A 34 -0.94 -0.18 12.52
CA ALA A 34 -0.30 0.87 11.77
C ALA A 34 0.27 1.92 12.74
N GLU A 35 1.52 2.29 12.52
CA GLU A 35 2.17 3.33 13.31
C GLU A 35 1.50 4.68 13.05
N ASP A 36 1.26 5.44 14.12
CA ASP A 36 0.53 6.70 14.03
C ASP A 36 1.50 7.87 13.79
N PHE A 37 1.20 8.69 12.82
CA PHE A 37 2.01 9.85 12.45
C PHE A 37 1.16 11.08 12.16
N ALA A 38 1.78 12.25 12.21
CA ALA A 38 1.13 13.51 11.84
C ALA A 38 0.88 13.56 10.32
N ILE A 39 -0.29 14.02 9.93
CA ILE A 39 -0.67 14.25 8.53
C ILE A 39 -1.03 15.72 8.35
N ASP A 40 -0.84 16.23 7.15
CA ASP A 40 -1.37 17.52 6.71
C ASP A 40 -2.12 17.30 5.39
N ILE A 41 -3.42 17.55 5.42
CA ILE A 41 -4.27 17.40 4.23
C ILE A 41 -4.86 18.77 3.89
N GLY A 42 -4.27 19.40 2.88
CA GLY A 42 -4.73 20.70 2.41
C GLY A 42 -4.64 21.79 3.48
N GLY A 43 -3.56 21.80 4.27
CA GLY A 43 -3.32 22.75 5.35
C GLY A 43 -4.11 22.44 6.64
N LYS A 44 -4.74 21.28 6.74
CA LYS A 44 -5.43 20.81 7.94
C LYS A 44 -4.57 19.75 8.64
N PRO A 45 -3.94 20.11 9.77
CA PRO A 45 -3.16 19.16 10.54
C PRO A 45 -4.07 18.12 11.20
N GLY A 46 -3.57 16.88 11.26
CA GLY A 46 -4.25 15.75 11.89
C GLY A 46 -3.28 14.60 12.15
N ARG A 47 -3.81 13.42 12.37
CA ARG A 47 -3.05 12.20 12.56
C ARG A 47 -3.66 11.07 11.74
N LEU A 48 -2.88 10.06 11.40
CA LEU A 48 -3.41 8.86 10.75
C LEU A 48 -4.53 8.23 11.60
N SER A 49 -4.39 8.27 12.91
CA SER A 49 -5.40 7.76 13.85
C SER A 49 -6.77 8.46 13.76
N ASP A 50 -6.84 9.68 13.22
CA ASP A 50 -8.11 10.39 13.02
C ASP A 50 -8.93 9.79 11.86
N LEU A 51 -8.29 8.95 11.04
CA LEU A 51 -8.94 8.20 9.95
C LEU A 51 -9.52 6.86 10.40
N ARG A 52 -9.54 6.56 11.71
CA ARG A 52 -10.19 5.36 12.25
C ARG A 52 -11.65 5.28 11.79
N GLY A 53 -12.14 4.06 11.59
CA GLY A 53 -13.45 3.81 10.99
C GLY A 53 -13.44 3.78 9.47
N LYS A 54 -12.35 4.22 8.83
CA LYS A 54 -12.16 4.12 7.37
C LYS A 54 -11.10 3.08 7.02
N VAL A 55 -11.23 2.46 5.86
CA VAL A 55 -10.12 1.73 5.24
C VAL A 55 -9.20 2.74 4.58
N VAL A 56 -7.90 2.69 4.89
CA VAL A 56 -6.90 3.62 4.36
C VAL A 56 -5.93 2.87 3.46
N VAL A 57 -5.78 3.35 2.23
CA VAL A 57 -4.75 2.94 1.28
C VAL A 57 -3.59 3.93 1.42
N LEU A 58 -2.62 3.59 2.27
CA LEU A 58 -1.45 4.43 2.53
C LEU A 58 -0.38 4.15 1.47
N ASN A 59 -0.18 5.08 0.56
CA ASN A 59 0.75 4.96 -0.57
C ASN A 59 1.96 5.89 -0.40
N PHE A 60 3.16 5.33 -0.46
CA PHE A 60 4.42 6.05 -0.46
C PHE A 60 4.95 6.21 -1.88
N TRP A 61 5.23 7.44 -2.30
CA TRP A 61 5.55 7.78 -3.68
C TRP A 61 6.48 9.00 -3.81
N ALA A 62 6.88 9.34 -5.04
CA ALA A 62 7.53 10.60 -5.37
C ALA A 62 7.35 10.92 -6.86
N SER A 63 7.46 12.20 -7.24
CA SER A 63 7.33 12.66 -8.63
C SER A 63 8.42 12.14 -9.56
N TRP A 64 9.61 11.89 -9.03
CA TRP A 64 10.77 11.36 -9.76
C TRP A 64 10.79 9.82 -9.86
N CYS A 65 9.83 9.15 -9.27
CA CYS A 65 9.71 7.69 -9.25
C CYS A 65 8.90 7.22 -10.48
N ALA A 66 9.54 6.70 -11.49
CA ALA A 66 8.86 6.29 -12.73
C ALA A 66 7.71 5.30 -12.52
N PRO A 67 7.84 4.20 -11.71
CA PRO A 67 6.72 3.32 -11.43
C PRO A 67 5.56 4.02 -10.69
N CYS A 68 5.84 5.03 -9.87
CA CYS A 68 4.80 5.82 -9.19
C CYS A 68 4.00 6.67 -10.18
N VAL A 69 4.67 7.22 -11.21
CA VAL A 69 4.01 7.93 -12.31
C VAL A 69 3.09 6.99 -13.09
N GLU A 70 3.55 5.76 -13.35
CA GLU A 70 2.78 4.76 -14.09
C GLU A 70 1.51 4.31 -13.36
N GLU A 71 1.54 4.19 -12.02
CA GLU A 71 0.36 3.76 -11.25
C GLU A 71 -0.62 4.89 -10.89
N ALA A 72 -0.22 6.16 -11.02
CA ALA A 72 -1.04 7.30 -10.59
C ALA A 72 -2.43 7.35 -11.24
N PRO A 73 -2.63 7.06 -12.54
CA PRO A 73 -3.97 7.00 -13.12
C PRO A 73 -4.87 5.93 -12.49
N ALA A 74 -4.31 4.73 -12.19
CA ALA A 74 -5.05 3.64 -11.57
C ALA A 74 -5.41 3.97 -10.10
N LEU A 75 -4.53 4.67 -9.36
CA LEU A 75 -4.85 5.20 -8.03
C LEU A 75 -5.99 6.23 -8.08
N ASN A 76 -6.00 7.11 -9.07
CA ASN A 76 -7.10 8.07 -9.26
C ASN A 76 -8.45 7.36 -9.52
N HIS A 77 -8.45 6.27 -10.29
CA HIS A 77 -9.65 5.46 -10.49
C HIS A 77 -10.07 4.76 -9.20
N LEU A 78 -9.11 4.17 -8.48
CA LEU A 78 -9.38 3.54 -7.19
C LEU A 78 -9.96 4.55 -6.19
N GLN A 79 -9.44 5.78 -6.10
CA GLN A 79 -9.97 6.79 -5.19
C GLN A 79 -11.46 7.04 -5.44
N LYS A 80 -11.86 7.23 -6.71
CA LYS A 80 -13.28 7.40 -7.08
C LYS A 80 -14.12 6.19 -6.66
N TYR A 81 -13.56 4.98 -6.81
CA TYR A 81 -14.22 3.76 -6.38
C TYR A 81 -14.41 3.70 -4.85
N LEU A 82 -13.46 4.23 -4.07
CA LEU A 82 -13.47 4.21 -2.61
C LEU A 82 -14.34 5.30 -1.96
N GLU A 83 -14.58 6.43 -2.62
CA GLU A 83 -15.26 7.62 -2.06
C GLU A 83 -16.59 7.31 -1.40
N SER A 84 -17.43 6.45 -2.01
CA SER A 84 -18.75 6.09 -1.47
C SER A 84 -18.71 4.93 -0.46
N ARG A 85 -17.52 4.39 -0.15
CA ARG A 85 -17.33 3.13 0.60
C ARG A 85 -16.66 3.29 1.96
N ASN A 86 -16.61 4.52 2.47
CA ASN A 86 -15.93 4.86 3.72
C ASN A 86 -14.46 4.38 3.74
N ALA A 87 -13.78 4.66 2.63
CA ALA A 87 -12.36 4.36 2.42
C ALA A 87 -11.71 5.50 1.63
N LEU A 88 -10.39 5.63 1.71
CA LEU A 88 -9.64 6.66 0.98
C LEU A 88 -8.19 6.23 0.72
N ILE A 89 -7.58 6.85 -0.27
CA ILE A 89 -6.13 6.83 -0.44
C ILE A 89 -5.54 7.99 0.36
N LEU A 90 -4.43 7.74 1.05
CA LEU A 90 -3.57 8.75 1.66
C LEU A 90 -2.18 8.61 1.07
N GLY A 91 -1.76 9.60 0.28
CA GLY A 91 -0.44 9.66 -0.31
C GLY A 91 0.57 10.32 0.63
N VAL A 92 1.78 9.76 0.71
CA VAL A 92 2.93 10.35 1.39
C VAL A 92 4.07 10.46 0.40
N SER A 93 4.36 11.68 -0.03
CA SER A 93 5.39 11.94 -1.02
C SER A 93 6.76 12.14 -0.38
N TRP A 94 7.79 11.60 -1.01
CA TRP A 94 9.20 11.81 -0.65
C TRP A 94 9.85 12.98 -1.40
N ASP A 95 9.06 13.78 -2.13
CA ASP A 95 9.59 14.93 -2.84
C ASP A 95 10.19 15.96 -1.89
N GLU A 96 11.44 16.32 -2.13
CA GLU A 96 12.14 17.38 -1.42
C GLU A 96 11.74 18.75 -2.02
N ASP A 97 11.55 18.79 -3.35
CA ASP A 97 11.14 19.98 -4.08
C ASP A 97 9.61 20.14 -4.08
N PRO A 98 9.06 21.21 -3.47
CA PRO A 98 7.63 21.47 -3.47
C PRO A 98 7.06 21.73 -4.87
N ASP A 99 7.82 22.35 -5.77
CA ASP A 99 7.34 22.69 -7.10
C ASP A 99 7.20 21.42 -7.97
N ALA A 100 8.14 20.48 -7.83
CA ALA A 100 8.06 19.16 -8.48
C ALA A 100 6.85 18.35 -7.98
N TYR A 101 6.58 18.39 -6.67
CA TYR A 101 5.40 17.77 -6.06
C TYR A 101 4.11 18.36 -6.62
N GLU A 102 3.94 19.68 -6.57
CA GLU A 102 2.73 20.36 -7.07
C GLU A 102 2.53 20.15 -8.56
N LYS A 103 3.62 20.19 -9.34
CA LYS A 103 3.57 19.88 -10.77
C LYS A 103 3.05 18.47 -11.02
N PHE A 104 3.54 17.48 -10.27
CA PHE A 104 3.08 16.09 -10.37
C PHE A 104 1.58 15.98 -10.07
N LEU A 105 1.11 16.58 -8.96
CA LEU A 105 -0.31 16.56 -8.61
C LEU A 105 -1.20 17.07 -9.74
N LYS A 106 -0.77 18.16 -10.37
CA LYS A 106 -1.48 18.77 -11.49
C LYS A 106 -1.42 17.89 -12.75
N ASP A 107 -0.22 17.45 -13.14
CA ASP A 107 0.00 16.71 -14.38
C ASP A 107 -0.69 15.34 -14.36
N GLN A 108 -0.68 14.66 -13.21
CA GLN A 108 -1.33 13.36 -13.02
C GLN A 108 -2.81 13.46 -12.60
N GLY A 109 -3.30 14.68 -12.34
CA GLY A 109 -4.68 14.91 -11.89
C GLY A 109 -4.99 14.19 -10.57
N VAL A 110 -4.03 14.17 -9.63
CA VAL A 110 -4.17 13.47 -8.34
C VAL A 110 -5.41 13.97 -7.61
N ASN A 111 -6.33 13.06 -7.29
CA ASN A 111 -7.64 13.35 -6.72
C ASN A 111 -7.83 12.80 -5.30
N PHE A 112 -6.76 12.39 -4.65
CA PHE A 112 -6.76 11.85 -3.29
C PHE A 112 -5.91 12.70 -2.35
N PRO A 113 -6.20 12.69 -1.03
CA PRO A 113 -5.40 13.36 -0.02
C PRO A 113 -3.94 12.94 -0.08
N THR A 114 -3.03 13.91 -0.13
CA THR A 114 -1.59 13.65 -0.13
C THR A 114 -0.83 14.80 0.50
N PHE A 115 0.35 14.53 1.06
CA PHE A 115 1.26 15.51 1.64
C PHE A 115 2.72 15.05 1.48
N ARG A 116 3.66 15.96 1.73
CA ARG A 116 5.09 15.66 1.61
C ARG A 116 5.72 15.26 2.95
N ASP A 117 6.56 14.23 2.91
CA ASP A 117 7.53 13.85 3.94
C ASP A 117 8.94 13.82 3.31
N PRO A 118 9.60 14.99 3.10
CA PRO A 118 10.93 15.05 2.49
C PRO A 118 11.98 14.30 3.29
N SER A 119 11.74 14.09 4.59
CA SER A 119 12.62 13.32 5.46
C SER A 119 12.58 11.83 5.21
N ARG A 120 11.51 11.35 4.52
CA ARG A 120 11.20 9.92 4.31
C ARG A 120 10.99 9.14 5.60
N LYS A 121 10.93 9.84 6.73
CA LYS A 121 10.89 9.21 8.06
C LYS A 121 9.68 8.32 8.22
N ILE A 122 8.51 8.78 7.78
CA ILE A 122 7.26 8.00 7.89
C ILE A 122 7.41 6.67 7.13
N GLY A 123 7.87 6.73 5.87
CA GLY A 123 8.08 5.52 5.07
C GLY A 123 9.10 4.57 5.69
N LEU A 124 10.22 5.09 6.20
CA LEU A 124 11.25 4.27 6.85
C LEU A 124 10.73 3.60 8.13
N ASP A 125 9.96 4.30 8.96
CA ASP A 125 9.32 3.76 10.16
C ASP A 125 8.34 2.63 9.80
N TYR A 126 7.67 2.73 8.64
CA TYR A 126 6.80 1.67 8.08
C TYR A 126 7.57 0.50 7.44
N GLY A 127 8.90 0.59 7.33
CA GLY A 127 9.71 -0.42 6.66
C GLY A 127 9.60 -0.37 5.14
N THR A 128 9.50 0.84 4.58
CA THR A 128 9.53 1.16 3.15
C THR A 128 10.91 1.72 2.77
N PRO A 129 11.84 0.91 2.28
CA PRO A 129 13.14 1.40 1.81
C PRO A 129 13.11 1.89 0.36
N VAL A 130 12.11 1.47 -0.41
CA VAL A 130 11.95 1.75 -1.85
C VAL A 130 10.48 2.04 -2.15
N ILE A 131 10.21 2.94 -3.08
CA ILE A 131 8.88 3.33 -3.53
C ILE A 131 8.62 2.87 -4.98
N PRO A 132 7.33 2.66 -5.36
CA PRO A 132 6.15 2.78 -4.53
C PRO A 132 5.95 1.58 -3.60
N ASP A 133 5.49 1.85 -2.40
CA ASP A 133 5.02 0.85 -1.43
C ASP A 133 3.63 1.27 -0.93
N THR A 134 2.70 0.35 -0.82
CA THR A 134 1.33 0.66 -0.40
C THR A 134 0.86 -0.28 0.70
N TYR A 135 0.32 0.29 1.76
CA TYR A 135 -0.24 -0.44 2.89
C TYR A 135 -1.76 -0.28 2.92
N ILE A 136 -2.46 -1.39 3.05
CA ILE A 136 -3.91 -1.37 3.28
C ILE A 136 -4.15 -1.48 4.78
N ILE A 137 -4.82 -0.50 5.34
CA ILE A 137 -5.08 -0.38 6.77
C ILE A 137 -6.59 -0.47 7.00
N ASP A 138 -7.02 -1.34 7.90
CA ASP A 138 -8.44 -1.54 8.22
C ASP A 138 -9.01 -0.40 9.09
N ARG A 139 -10.33 -0.44 9.32
CA ARG A 139 -11.07 0.53 10.14
C ARG A 139 -10.55 0.64 11.58
N ASN A 140 -9.92 -0.42 12.11
CA ASN A 140 -9.32 -0.47 13.45
C ASN A 140 -7.86 -0.01 13.45
N GLY A 141 -7.30 0.29 12.27
CA GLY A 141 -5.92 0.70 12.06
C GLY A 141 -4.93 -0.45 12.14
N LYS A 142 -5.33 -1.64 11.79
CA LYS A 142 -4.42 -2.76 11.55
C LYS A 142 -4.06 -2.83 10.09
N ILE A 143 -2.81 -3.12 9.80
CA ILE A 143 -2.33 -3.37 8.44
C ILE A 143 -2.89 -4.72 7.99
N LEU A 144 -3.69 -4.72 6.93
CA LEU A 144 -4.22 -5.93 6.29
C LEU A 144 -3.19 -6.52 5.32
N ARG A 145 -2.55 -5.66 4.53
CA ARG A 145 -1.63 -6.07 3.48
C ARG A 145 -0.64 -4.96 3.14
N LYS A 146 0.54 -5.35 2.65
CA LYS A 146 1.50 -4.49 1.99
C LYS A 146 1.65 -4.93 0.53
N PHE A 147 1.63 -3.98 -0.39
CA PHE A 147 1.97 -4.17 -1.79
C PHE A 147 3.30 -3.50 -2.08
N TYR A 148 4.20 -4.23 -2.70
CA TYR A 148 5.48 -3.73 -3.18
C TYR A 148 5.38 -3.37 -4.65
N SER A 149 6.05 -2.31 -5.08
CA SER A 149 6.05 -1.82 -6.45
C SER A 149 4.66 -1.41 -6.97
N ALA A 150 4.65 -0.78 -8.14
CA ALA A 150 3.43 -0.32 -8.80
C ALA A 150 2.44 -1.45 -9.06
N GLN A 151 1.16 -1.17 -8.89
CA GLN A 151 0.06 -2.11 -9.07
C GLN A 151 -0.97 -1.57 -10.07
N GLN A 152 -1.74 -2.48 -10.68
CA GLN A 152 -2.95 -2.14 -11.45
C GLN A 152 -4.13 -1.98 -10.48
N TRP A 153 -4.20 -0.83 -9.81
CA TRP A 153 -5.15 -0.57 -8.71
C TRP A 153 -6.62 -0.60 -9.12
N ASP A 154 -6.91 -0.45 -10.40
CA ASP A 154 -8.24 -0.49 -10.99
C ASP A 154 -8.55 -1.80 -11.73
N SER A 155 -7.70 -2.82 -11.59
CA SER A 155 -7.98 -4.13 -12.15
C SER A 155 -9.18 -4.81 -11.47
N PRO A 156 -9.94 -5.67 -12.18
CA PRO A 156 -11.06 -6.40 -11.59
C PRO A 156 -10.68 -7.18 -10.33
N GLU A 157 -9.49 -7.78 -10.31
CA GLU A 157 -8.97 -8.55 -9.17
C GLU A 157 -8.72 -7.65 -7.95
N MET A 158 -8.16 -6.46 -8.20
CA MET A 158 -7.89 -5.50 -7.13
C MET A 158 -9.20 -4.92 -6.57
N LEU A 159 -10.15 -4.58 -7.44
CA LEU A 159 -11.46 -4.10 -7.00
C LEU A 159 -12.22 -5.18 -6.22
N ALA A 160 -12.17 -6.46 -6.65
CA ALA A 160 -12.74 -7.57 -5.89
C ALA A 160 -12.07 -7.75 -4.51
N TYR A 161 -10.76 -7.55 -4.42
CA TYR A 161 -10.06 -7.53 -3.13
C TYR A 161 -10.62 -6.41 -2.23
N PHE A 162 -10.77 -5.18 -2.74
CA PHE A 162 -11.36 -4.08 -1.98
C PHE A 162 -12.81 -4.39 -1.56
N ASP A 163 -13.65 -4.96 -2.43
CA ASP A 163 -15.00 -5.38 -2.07
C ASP A 163 -15.00 -6.36 -0.89
N SER A 164 -14.05 -7.31 -0.88
CA SER A 164 -13.95 -8.30 0.18
C SER A 164 -13.63 -7.71 1.55
N ILE A 165 -12.80 -6.65 1.61
CA ILE A 165 -12.41 -6.00 2.88
C ILE A 165 -13.38 -4.89 3.30
N LEU A 166 -14.06 -4.26 2.34
CA LEU A 166 -15.03 -3.19 2.61
C LEU A 166 -16.38 -3.75 3.04
N GLY A 167 -16.76 -4.95 2.57
CA GLY A 167 -18.00 -5.64 2.95
C GLY A 167 -17.97 -6.31 4.34
N GLN A 168 -16.82 -6.38 5.00
CA GLN A 168 -16.66 -6.90 6.36
C GLN A 168 -16.97 -5.78 7.37
N SER A 169 -18.25 -5.63 7.73
CA SER A 169 -18.75 -4.68 8.73
C SER A 169 -18.85 -5.31 10.08
#